data_effcdc06d9759b5741e8e2d315ee1cd6
#
_entry.id   effcdc06d9759b5741e8e2d315ee1cd6
#
_cell.length_a   1.000
_cell.length_b   1.000
_cell.length_c   1.000
_cell.angle_alpha   90.00
_cell.angle_beta   90.00
_cell.angle_gamma   90.00
#
_symmetry.space_group_name_H-M   'P 1'
#
loop_
_entity.id
_entity.type
_entity.pdbx_description
1 polymer ?
#
loop_
_entity_poly.entity_id
_entity_poly.type
_entity_poly.pdbx_seq_one_letter_code
_entity_poly.pdbx_strand_id
1 'polypeptide(L)'
;SVVAGTAFPPFISLILLLALAATGFTLGERWVTNPDLHLLGVSWVIISMKVLYGLAIELNRWELAGIFPISVEVLAVLLILLVALNVFVAYRHDHDAIAAQATLVLLAIGSTAGSIGGEVGVAVMILVATLLLHGLALHRGSGNLAALGVAASNLWIGMHAVTKGFTAGSLVIEPLDTPLILFLLLMVITGLNAAMAARFAREDNWF
;
A
#
# COMPACT_ATOMS: atom_id res chain seq x y z
N SER A 1 -3.64 -1.42 23.04
CA SER A 1 -4.43 -0.73 24.07
C SER A 1 -5.00 0.62 23.63
N VAL A 2 -5.24 0.85 22.34
CA VAL A 2 -5.89 2.07 21.80
C VAL A 2 -7.42 1.97 21.87
N VAL A 3 -7.97 0.79 22.03
CA VAL A 3 -9.43 0.55 22.09
C VAL A 3 -10.08 1.07 23.39
N ALA A 4 -9.29 1.37 24.41
CA ALA A 4 -9.81 1.86 25.69
C ALA A 4 -10.17 3.35 25.74
N GLY A 5 -10.03 4.07 24.61
CA GLY A 5 -10.26 5.52 24.55
C GLY A 5 -11.38 6.00 23.63
N THR A 6 -12.07 5.12 22.90
CA THR A 6 -13.19 5.56 22.06
C THR A 6 -14.46 5.69 22.91
N ALA A 7 -14.90 6.94 23.11
CA ALA A 7 -16.14 7.25 23.82
C ALA A 7 -17.41 6.70 23.12
N PHE A 8 -17.26 6.10 21.95
CA PHE A 8 -18.36 5.59 21.12
C PHE A 8 -18.29 4.07 20.91
N PRO A 9 -19.45 3.41 20.81
CA PRO A 9 -19.51 2.01 20.36
C PRO A 9 -18.79 1.80 19.02
N PRO A 10 -18.15 0.65 18.77
CA PRO A 10 -17.37 0.39 17.54
C PRO A 10 -18.14 0.67 16.25
N PHE A 11 -19.43 0.35 16.22
CA PHE A 11 -20.29 0.59 15.06
C PHE A 11 -20.49 2.08 14.74
N ILE A 12 -20.66 2.92 15.77
CA ILE A 12 -20.78 4.37 15.60
C ILE A 12 -19.45 4.95 15.12
N SER A 13 -18.33 4.52 15.68
CA SER A 13 -17.00 4.92 15.24
C SER A 13 -16.75 4.57 13.77
N LEU A 14 -17.18 3.39 13.32
CA LEU A 14 -17.12 2.96 11.93
C LEU A 14 -17.89 3.93 11.00
N ILE A 15 -19.15 4.21 11.33
CA ILE A 15 -19.99 5.11 10.53
C ILE A 15 -19.40 6.52 10.48
N LEU A 16 -18.91 7.04 11.59
CA LEU A 16 -18.32 8.37 11.66
C LEU A 16 -17.02 8.45 10.80
N LEU A 17 -16.16 7.45 10.89
CA LEU A 17 -14.94 7.40 10.10
C LEU A 17 -15.22 7.25 8.61
N LEU A 18 -16.19 6.42 8.22
CA LEU A 18 -16.62 6.31 6.83
C LEU A 18 -17.23 7.62 6.32
N ALA A 19 -18.08 8.27 7.11
CA ALA A 19 -18.65 9.56 6.75
C ALA A 19 -17.57 10.64 6.61
N LEU A 20 -16.60 10.66 7.52
CA LEU A 20 -15.46 11.58 7.46
C LEU A 20 -14.61 11.33 6.19
N ALA A 21 -14.29 10.08 5.91
CA ALA A 21 -13.52 9.71 4.72
C ALA A 21 -14.27 10.07 3.43
N ALA A 22 -15.56 9.75 3.33
CA ALA A 22 -16.38 10.05 2.16
C ALA A 22 -16.53 11.57 1.95
N THR A 23 -16.80 12.32 3.02
CA THR A 23 -16.91 13.78 2.96
C THR A 23 -15.58 14.42 2.60
N GLY A 24 -14.50 14.01 3.25
CA GLY A 24 -13.17 14.52 2.95
C GLY A 24 -12.72 14.21 1.53
N PHE A 25 -13.02 13.00 1.03
CA PHE A 25 -12.72 12.61 -0.35
C PHE A 25 -13.50 13.47 -1.36
N THR A 26 -14.82 13.62 -1.17
CA THR A 26 -15.67 14.39 -2.11
C THR A 26 -15.33 15.89 -2.11
N LEU A 27 -15.00 16.46 -0.94
CA LEU A 27 -14.51 17.84 -0.85
C LEU A 27 -13.13 17.97 -1.49
N GLY A 28 -12.23 17.04 -1.21
CA GLY A 28 -10.89 17.00 -1.81
C GLY A 28 -10.96 16.97 -3.33
N GLU A 29 -11.75 16.06 -3.91
CA GLU A 29 -11.98 15.97 -5.36
C GLU A 29 -12.46 17.29 -5.99
N ARG A 30 -13.36 18.00 -5.31
CA ARG A 30 -13.85 19.31 -5.79
C ARG A 30 -12.79 20.39 -5.71
N TRP A 31 -11.99 20.39 -4.64
CA TRP A 31 -10.98 21.42 -4.40
C TRP A 31 -9.71 21.20 -5.22
N VAL A 32 -9.37 19.95 -5.58
CA VAL A 32 -8.24 19.68 -6.48
C VAL A 32 -8.42 20.34 -7.84
N THR A 33 -9.66 20.50 -8.30
CA THR A 33 -9.95 21.17 -9.59
C THR A 33 -9.97 22.71 -9.49
N ASN A 34 -9.94 23.26 -8.28
CA ASN A 34 -9.90 24.71 -8.06
C ASN A 34 -8.44 25.18 -7.83
N PRO A 35 -7.88 26.07 -8.68
CA PRO A 35 -6.50 26.52 -8.55
C PRO A 35 -6.15 27.09 -7.16
N ASP A 36 -7.06 27.81 -6.54
CA ASP A 36 -6.83 28.47 -5.23
C ASP A 36 -6.84 27.48 -4.06
N LEU A 37 -7.53 26.35 -4.23
CA LEU A 37 -7.73 25.34 -3.17
C LEU A 37 -7.02 24.01 -3.50
N HIS A 38 -6.24 23.96 -4.56
CA HIS A 38 -5.63 22.75 -5.09
C HIS A 38 -4.83 21.94 -4.04
N LEU A 39 -3.91 22.61 -3.34
CA LEU A 39 -3.11 21.96 -2.29
C LEU A 39 -3.96 21.44 -1.13
N LEU A 40 -5.00 22.19 -0.75
CA LEU A 40 -5.94 21.77 0.28
C LEU A 40 -6.74 20.54 -0.20
N GLY A 41 -7.17 20.54 -1.47
CA GLY A 41 -7.85 19.41 -2.08
C GLY A 41 -6.99 18.14 -2.06
N VAL A 42 -5.74 18.23 -2.50
CA VAL A 42 -4.78 17.10 -2.47
C VAL A 42 -4.61 16.59 -1.03
N SER A 43 -4.45 17.49 -0.06
CA SER A 43 -4.29 17.12 1.35
C SER A 43 -5.52 16.36 1.88
N TRP A 44 -6.72 16.81 1.54
CA TRP A 44 -7.96 16.14 1.94
C TRP A 44 -8.13 14.76 1.31
N VAL A 45 -7.79 14.60 0.04
CA VAL A 45 -7.77 13.29 -0.63
C VAL A 45 -6.80 12.34 0.10
N ILE A 46 -5.58 12.80 0.40
CA ILE A 46 -4.57 12.01 1.11
C ILE A 46 -5.06 11.61 2.51
N ILE A 47 -5.63 12.53 3.27
CA ILE A 47 -6.15 12.26 4.63
C ILE A 47 -7.29 11.24 4.54
N SER A 48 -8.22 11.42 3.62
CA SER A 48 -9.36 10.51 3.44
C SER A 48 -8.93 9.09 3.10
N MET A 49 -7.93 8.95 2.21
CA MET A 49 -7.34 7.64 1.91
C MET A 49 -6.67 7.02 3.14
N LYS A 50 -5.93 7.80 3.94
CA LYS A 50 -5.33 7.30 5.19
C LYS A 50 -6.39 6.82 6.19
N VAL A 51 -7.51 7.53 6.30
CA VAL A 51 -8.63 7.11 7.15
C VAL A 51 -9.21 5.77 6.67
N LEU A 52 -9.41 5.61 5.36
CA LEU A 52 -9.92 4.36 4.78
C LEU A 52 -8.96 3.17 5.02
N TYR A 53 -7.65 3.37 4.86
CA TYR A 53 -6.66 2.35 5.17
C TYR A 53 -6.64 1.98 6.65
N GLY A 54 -6.62 2.99 7.53
CA GLY A 54 -6.67 2.77 8.97
C GLY A 54 -7.93 2.01 9.37
N LEU A 55 -9.07 2.36 8.79
CA LEU A 55 -10.35 1.69 9.02
C LEU A 55 -10.33 0.22 8.56
N ALA A 56 -9.78 -0.07 7.38
CA ALA A 56 -9.66 -1.43 6.88
C ALA A 56 -8.83 -2.31 7.84
N ILE A 57 -7.71 -1.78 8.36
CA ILE A 57 -6.88 -2.49 9.34
C ILE A 57 -7.61 -2.68 10.68
N GLU A 58 -8.29 -1.66 11.16
CA GLU A 58 -9.05 -1.75 12.42
C GLU A 58 -10.23 -2.73 12.33
N LEU A 59 -10.90 -2.81 11.18
CA LEU A 59 -11.97 -3.80 10.95
C LEU A 59 -11.46 -5.24 11.10
N ASN A 60 -10.24 -5.53 10.60
CA ASN A 60 -9.64 -6.85 10.81
C ASN A 60 -9.29 -7.11 12.28
N ARG A 61 -8.81 -6.10 13.00
CA ARG A 61 -8.58 -6.23 14.46
C ARG A 61 -9.87 -6.45 15.24
N TRP A 62 -10.97 -5.84 14.80
CA TRP A 62 -12.29 -6.04 15.43
C TRP A 62 -12.85 -7.43 15.17
N GLU A 63 -12.57 -8.03 14.00
CA GLU A 63 -12.86 -9.45 13.77
C GLU A 63 -12.10 -10.36 14.73
N LEU A 64 -10.78 -10.13 14.87
CA LEU A 64 -9.95 -10.87 15.83
C LEU A 64 -10.45 -10.72 17.28
N ALA A 65 -11.13 -9.61 17.59
CA ALA A 65 -11.81 -9.38 18.86
C ALA A 65 -13.26 -9.94 18.89
N GLY A 66 -13.73 -10.56 17.79
CA GLY A 66 -15.10 -11.11 17.69
C GLY A 66 -16.20 -10.06 17.51
N ILE A 67 -15.85 -8.83 17.07
CA ILE A 67 -16.81 -7.72 16.96
C ILE A 67 -17.40 -7.60 15.55
N PHE A 68 -16.55 -7.82 14.49
CA PHE A 68 -16.97 -7.75 13.08
C PHE A 68 -16.42 -8.96 12.30
N PRO A 69 -17.22 -9.57 11.42
CA PRO A 69 -16.82 -10.77 10.66
C PRO A 69 -16.09 -10.37 9.36
N ILE A 70 -14.92 -9.73 9.44
CA ILE A 70 -14.09 -9.45 8.28
C ILE A 70 -12.89 -10.37 8.29
N SER A 71 -12.88 -11.35 7.39
CA SER A 71 -11.76 -12.27 7.26
C SER A 71 -10.51 -11.59 6.66
N VAL A 72 -9.36 -12.20 6.88
CA VAL A 72 -8.07 -11.72 6.40
C VAL A 72 -8.02 -11.60 4.87
N GLU A 73 -8.70 -12.51 4.18
CA GLU A 73 -8.82 -12.49 2.72
C GLU A 73 -9.64 -11.28 2.25
N VAL A 74 -10.72 -10.95 2.95
CA VAL A 74 -11.54 -9.76 2.67
C VAL A 74 -10.72 -8.49 2.91
N LEU A 75 -9.92 -8.44 3.97
CA LEU A 75 -9.00 -7.34 4.22
C LEU A 75 -8.01 -7.18 3.06
N ALA A 76 -7.40 -8.29 2.60
CA ALA A 76 -6.46 -8.25 1.49
C ALA A 76 -7.07 -7.66 0.22
N VAL A 77 -8.28 -8.12 -0.14
CA VAL A 77 -9.04 -7.58 -1.28
C VAL A 77 -9.34 -6.09 -1.10
N LEU A 78 -9.75 -5.68 0.09
CA LEU A 78 -10.08 -4.29 0.40
C LEU A 78 -8.86 -3.38 0.29
N LEU A 79 -7.70 -3.82 0.77
CA LEU A 79 -6.44 -3.08 0.65
C LEU A 79 -5.99 -2.95 -0.81
N ILE A 80 -6.12 -4.01 -1.62
CA ILE A 80 -5.83 -3.95 -3.06
C ILE A 80 -6.76 -2.94 -3.75
N LEU A 81 -8.06 -2.96 -3.45
CA LEU A 81 -9.02 -2.01 -4.01
C LEU A 81 -8.70 -0.57 -3.61
N LEU A 82 -8.30 -0.34 -2.35
CA LEU A 82 -7.88 0.99 -1.89
C LEU A 82 -6.60 1.47 -2.59
N VAL A 83 -5.62 0.59 -2.81
CA VAL A 83 -4.41 0.93 -3.59
C VAL A 83 -4.80 1.27 -5.03
N ALA A 84 -5.64 0.45 -5.67
CA ALA A 84 -6.11 0.69 -7.03
C ALA A 84 -6.88 2.03 -7.14
N LEU A 85 -7.77 2.32 -6.18
CA LEU A 85 -8.47 3.60 -6.10
C LEU A 85 -7.49 4.77 -5.96
N ASN A 86 -6.48 4.65 -5.09
CA ASN A 86 -5.49 5.70 -4.88
C ASN A 86 -4.67 5.97 -6.16
N VAL A 87 -4.23 4.89 -6.85
CA VAL A 87 -3.54 5.01 -8.14
C VAL A 87 -4.45 5.63 -9.21
N PHE A 88 -5.73 5.26 -9.24
CA PHE A 88 -6.71 5.85 -10.16
C PHE A 88 -6.90 7.35 -9.92
N VAL A 89 -7.03 7.77 -8.65
CA VAL A 89 -7.12 9.19 -8.27
C VAL A 89 -5.85 9.95 -8.63
N ALA A 90 -4.68 9.36 -8.38
CA ALA A 90 -3.39 9.92 -8.79
C ALA A 90 -3.29 10.08 -10.31
N TYR A 91 -3.78 9.10 -11.06
CA TYR A 91 -3.85 9.15 -12.53
C TYR A 91 -4.74 10.30 -13.00
N ARG A 92 -5.93 10.44 -12.38
CA ARG A 92 -6.93 11.44 -12.77
C ARG A 92 -6.49 12.88 -12.51
N HIS A 93 -5.81 13.12 -11.39
CA HIS A 93 -5.43 14.47 -10.96
C HIS A 93 -4.00 14.86 -11.30
N ASP A 94 -3.24 13.97 -11.91
CA ASP A 94 -1.84 14.18 -12.29
C ASP A 94 -0.94 14.65 -11.13
N HIS A 95 -1.12 14.05 -9.93
CA HIS A 95 -0.43 14.45 -8.72
C HIS A 95 0.45 13.35 -8.14
N ASP A 96 1.78 13.60 -8.10
CA ASP A 96 2.79 12.65 -7.59
C ASP A 96 2.64 12.37 -6.08
N ALA A 97 2.17 13.36 -5.31
CA ALA A 97 1.96 13.17 -3.86
C ALA A 97 0.90 12.10 -3.55
N ILE A 98 -0.17 12.00 -4.37
CA ILE A 98 -1.20 10.98 -4.20
C ILE A 98 -0.65 9.61 -4.59
N ALA A 99 0.20 9.55 -5.62
CA ALA A 99 0.86 8.31 -6.01
C ALA A 99 1.89 7.84 -4.97
N ALA A 100 2.66 8.76 -4.39
CA ALA A 100 3.62 8.46 -3.32
C ALA A 100 2.93 7.85 -2.10
N GLN A 101 1.70 8.26 -1.79
CA GLN A 101 0.93 7.65 -0.71
C GLN A 101 0.61 6.17 -0.97
N ALA A 102 0.31 5.77 -2.21
CA ALA A 102 0.10 4.36 -2.54
C ALA A 102 1.33 3.51 -2.20
N THR A 103 2.53 4.08 -2.38
CA THR A 103 3.80 3.45 -2.01
C THR A 103 3.94 3.26 -0.49
N LEU A 104 3.55 4.26 0.31
CA LEU A 104 3.56 4.14 1.78
C LEU A 104 2.59 3.07 2.28
N VAL A 105 1.44 2.92 1.62
CA VAL A 105 0.49 1.85 1.94
C VAL A 105 1.06 0.49 1.62
N LEU A 106 1.78 0.36 0.53
CA LEU A 106 2.48 -0.86 0.15
C LEU A 106 3.47 -1.30 1.24
N LEU A 107 4.24 -0.37 1.81
CA LEU A 107 5.11 -0.62 2.94
C LEU A 107 4.34 -1.01 4.21
N ALA A 108 3.21 -0.35 4.48
CA ALA A 108 2.36 -0.67 5.62
C ALA A 108 1.72 -2.07 5.50
N ILE A 109 1.29 -2.47 4.32
CA ILE A 109 0.82 -3.83 4.03
C ILE A 109 1.93 -4.84 4.32
N GLY A 110 3.14 -4.60 3.86
CA GLY A 110 4.29 -5.47 4.12
C GLY A 110 4.57 -5.66 5.61
N SER A 111 4.37 -4.62 6.44
CA SER A 111 4.60 -4.68 7.88
C SER A 111 3.49 -5.37 8.69
N THR A 112 2.25 -5.35 8.20
CA THR A 112 1.08 -5.96 8.88
C THR A 112 0.79 -7.38 8.41
N ALA A 113 1.43 -7.81 7.36
CA ALA A 113 1.06 -8.95 6.54
C ALA A 113 1.41 -10.33 7.11
N GLY A 114 2.02 -10.43 8.27
CA GLY A 114 2.25 -11.74 8.93
C GLY A 114 0.96 -12.55 9.17
N SER A 115 -0.21 -11.90 9.06
CA SER A 115 -1.54 -12.50 9.27
C SER A 115 -2.35 -12.68 7.96
N ILE A 116 -1.91 -12.12 6.83
CA ILE A 116 -2.73 -12.08 5.60
C ILE A 116 -2.26 -13.14 4.60
N GLY A 117 -2.94 -14.28 4.53
CA GLY A 117 -2.74 -15.28 3.47
C GLY A 117 -1.34 -15.88 3.38
N GLY A 118 -0.53 -15.75 4.44
CA GLY A 118 0.86 -16.17 4.46
C GLY A 118 1.75 -15.33 3.54
N GLU A 119 2.99 -15.72 3.40
CA GLU A 119 4.03 -15.00 2.65
C GLU A 119 3.71 -14.84 1.16
N VAL A 120 3.04 -15.83 0.56
CA VAL A 120 2.64 -15.79 -0.85
C VAL A 120 1.55 -14.74 -1.08
N GLY A 121 0.55 -14.64 -0.20
CA GLY A 121 -0.50 -13.64 -0.30
C GLY A 121 0.05 -12.22 -0.27
N VAL A 122 1.01 -11.97 0.63
CA VAL A 122 1.71 -10.68 0.71
C VAL A 122 2.51 -10.39 -0.55
N ALA A 123 3.26 -11.36 -1.05
CA ALA A 123 4.05 -11.19 -2.28
C ALA A 123 3.16 -10.87 -3.48
N VAL A 124 1.97 -11.48 -3.59
CA VAL A 124 0.96 -11.15 -4.62
C VAL A 124 0.48 -9.72 -4.47
N MET A 125 0.16 -9.26 -3.25
CA MET A 125 -0.27 -7.88 -3.01
C MET A 125 0.82 -6.87 -3.38
N ILE A 126 2.06 -7.15 -3.02
CA ILE A 126 3.21 -6.31 -3.39
C ILE A 126 3.39 -6.29 -4.91
N LEU A 127 3.27 -7.42 -5.58
CA LEU A 127 3.35 -7.49 -7.04
C LEU A 127 2.28 -6.62 -7.70
N VAL A 128 1.01 -6.75 -7.27
CA VAL A 128 -0.10 -5.95 -7.82
C VAL A 128 0.15 -4.46 -7.61
N ALA A 129 0.52 -4.05 -6.40
CA ALA A 129 0.80 -2.65 -6.10
C ALA A 129 2.02 -2.12 -6.88
N THR A 130 3.08 -2.95 -7.05
CA THR A 130 4.25 -2.60 -7.87
C THR A 130 3.86 -2.40 -9.34
N LEU A 131 3.03 -3.29 -9.90
CA LEU A 131 2.52 -3.14 -11.27
C LEU A 131 1.70 -1.87 -11.45
N LEU A 132 0.84 -1.52 -10.50
CA LEU A 132 0.03 -0.30 -10.55
C LEU A 132 0.93 0.96 -10.50
N LEU A 133 1.91 0.99 -9.61
CA LEU A 133 2.85 2.12 -9.49
C LEU A 133 3.74 2.25 -10.73
N HIS A 134 4.27 1.14 -11.24
CA HIS A 134 5.07 1.16 -12.46
C HIS A 134 4.25 1.56 -13.69
N GLY A 135 3.01 1.07 -13.79
CA GLY A 135 2.06 1.49 -14.83
C GLY A 135 1.83 3.00 -14.80
N LEU A 136 1.60 3.57 -13.62
CA LEU A 136 1.44 5.01 -13.44
C LEU A 136 2.73 5.78 -13.78
N ALA A 137 3.89 5.29 -13.32
CA ALA A 137 5.19 5.91 -13.62
C ALA A 137 5.49 5.93 -15.13
N LEU A 138 5.19 4.83 -15.84
CA LEU A 138 5.32 4.75 -17.30
C LEU A 138 4.37 5.70 -18.01
N HIS A 139 3.13 5.79 -17.55
CA HIS A 139 2.13 6.68 -18.15
C HIS A 139 2.52 8.14 -18.03
N ARG A 140 3.09 8.52 -16.89
CA ARG A 140 3.52 9.91 -16.61
C ARG A 140 4.93 10.24 -17.08
N GLY A 141 5.74 9.25 -17.42
CA GLY A 141 7.15 9.45 -17.66
C GLY A 141 7.91 9.92 -16.40
N SER A 142 7.41 9.61 -15.19
CA SER A 142 7.98 10.08 -13.92
C SER A 142 8.98 9.08 -13.36
N GLY A 143 10.27 9.40 -13.46
CA GLY A 143 11.36 8.62 -12.85
C GLY A 143 11.25 8.56 -11.33
N ASN A 144 10.78 9.63 -10.68
CA ASN A 144 10.59 9.67 -9.22
C ASN A 144 9.56 8.63 -8.75
N LEU A 145 8.43 8.48 -9.46
CA LEU A 145 7.43 7.45 -9.15
C LEU A 145 7.97 6.04 -9.38
N ALA A 146 8.74 5.84 -10.45
CA ALA A 146 9.42 4.59 -10.71
C ALA A 146 10.41 4.26 -9.58
N ALA A 147 11.25 5.22 -9.18
CA ALA A 147 12.21 5.06 -8.09
C ALA A 147 11.53 4.72 -6.76
N LEU A 148 10.40 5.39 -6.43
CA LEU A 148 9.61 5.08 -5.23
C LEU A 148 9.05 3.65 -5.26
N GLY A 149 8.49 3.20 -6.39
CA GLY A 149 7.97 1.84 -6.55
C GLY A 149 9.07 0.78 -6.40
N VAL A 150 10.23 1.02 -7.03
CA VAL A 150 11.43 0.16 -6.90
C VAL A 150 11.93 0.13 -5.46
N ALA A 151 12.07 1.29 -4.82
CA ALA A 151 12.56 1.38 -3.44
C ALA A 151 11.64 0.67 -2.45
N ALA A 152 10.32 0.87 -2.56
CA ALA A 152 9.35 0.29 -1.65
C ALA A 152 9.29 -1.24 -1.76
N SER A 153 9.23 -1.79 -2.97
CA SER A 153 9.19 -3.23 -3.18
C SER A 153 10.50 -3.91 -2.78
N ASN A 154 11.65 -3.31 -3.09
CA ASN A 154 12.95 -3.86 -2.68
C ASN A 154 13.17 -3.76 -1.16
N LEU A 155 12.71 -2.68 -0.52
CA LEU A 155 12.76 -2.55 0.95
C LEU A 155 11.94 -3.66 1.61
N TRP A 156 10.74 -3.97 1.09
CA TRP A 156 9.94 -5.06 1.60
C TRP A 156 10.66 -6.41 1.45
N ILE A 157 11.21 -6.70 0.24
CA ILE A 157 11.97 -7.93 -0.01
C ILE A 157 13.16 -8.03 0.95
N GLY A 158 13.90 -6.94 1.12
CA GLY A 158 15.04 -6.88 2.03
C GLY A 158 14.65 -7.10 3.49
N MET A 159 13.58 -6.46 3.97
CA MET A 159 13.06 -6.65 5.33
C MET A 159 12.60 -8.10 5.55
N HIS A 160 11.91 -8.69 4.56
CA HIS A 160 11.49 -10.08 4.64
C HIS A 160 12.69 -11.03 4.73
N ALA A 161 13.70 -10.85 3.89
CA ALA A 161 14.92 -11.66 3.91
C ALA A 161 15.66 -11.54 5.25
N VAL A 162 15.77 -10.33 5.81
CA VAL A 162 16.40 -10.07 7.11
C VAL A 162 15.62 -10.73 8.25
N THR A 163 14.29 -10.58 8.29
CA THR A 163 13.48 -11.14 9.39
C THR A 163 13.53 -12.67 9.40
N LYS A 164 13.56 -13.32 8.24
CA LYS A 164 13.71 -14.78 8.14
C LYS A 164 15.12 -15.26 8.48
N GLY A 165 16.15 -14.50 8.12
CA GLY A 165 17.55 -14.86 8.42
C GLY A 165 17.95 -14.67 9.89
N PHE A 166 17.34 -13.73 10.62
CA PHE A 166 17.71 -13.43 12.01
C PHE A 166 16.98 -14.24 13.09
N THR A 167 15.88 -14.91 12.75
CA THR A 167 15.14 -15.74 13.73
C THR A 167 15.88 -17.02 14.13
N ALA A 168 16.97 -17.36 13.48
CA ALA A 168 17.65 -18.65 13.68
C ALA A 168 18.85 -18.62 14.64
N GLY A 169 19.23 -17.50 15.28
CA GLY A 169 20.31 -17.48 16.30
C GLY A 169 21.64 -18.19 15.94
N SER A 170 21.71 -18.80 14.79
CA SER A 170 22.86 -19.46 14.17
C SER A 170 22.74 -19.25 12.67
N LEU A 171 23.85 -18.97 12.02
CA LEU A 171 24.01 -18.92 10.56
C LEU A 171 23.78 -20.33 9.93
N VAL A 172 22.67 -20.96 10.27
CA VAL A 172 22.14 -22.08 9.52
C VAL A 172 21.35 -21.41 8.39
N ILE A 173 21.97 -21.34 7.22
CA ILE A 173 21.24 -21.23 5.95
C ILE A 173 20.42 -22.52 5.88
N GLU A 174 19.28 -22.54 6.58
CA GLU A 174 18.28 -23.55 6.30
C GLU A 174 17.96 -23.41 4.81
N PRO A 175 18.02 -24.52 4.04
CA PRO A 175 17.62 -24.48 2.66
C PRO A 175 16.23 -23.85 2.68
N LEU A 176 16.11 -22.72 1.95
CA LEU A 176 14.91 -21.94 1.87
C LEU A 176 13.73 -22.89 1.55
N ASP A 177 12.99 -23.29 2.58
CA ASP A 177 11.66 -23.89 2.44
C ASP A 177 10.66 -22.84 1.94
N THR A 178 11.19 -21.93 1.12
CA THR A 178 10.41 -20.88 0.48
C THR A 178 9.64 -21.56 -0.63
N PRO A 179 8.31 -21.56 -0.59
CA PRO A 179 7.51 -22.15 -1.66
C PRO A 179 8.01 -21.65 -3.01
N LEU A 180 8.16 -22.53 -3.99
CA LEU A 180 8.60 -22.17 -5.34
C LEU A 180 7.81 -20.96 -5.88
N ILE A 181 6.52 -20.89 -5.56
CA ILE A 181 5.63 -19.78 -5.92
C ILE A 181 6.13 -18.43 -5.35
N LEU A 182 6.53 -18.39 -4.08
CA LEU A 182 7.07 -17.17 -3.47
C LEU A 182 8.36 -16.73 -4.16
N PHE A 183 9.27 -17.68 -4.42
CA PHE A 183 10.50 -17.41 -5.14
C PHE A 183 10.22 -16.83 -6.54
N LEU A 184 9.29 -17.42 -7.29
CA LEU A 184 8.92 -16.95 -8.62
C LEU A 184 8.30 -15.53 -8.55
N LEU A 185 7.43 -15.25 -7.57
CA LEU A 185 6.87 -13.92 -7.37
C LEU A 185 7.94 -12.87 -7.07
N LEU A 186 8.90 -13.19 -6.20
CA LEU A 186 10.01 -12.29 -5.88
C LEU A 186 10.91 -12.05 -7.10
N MET A 187 11.17 -13.07 -7.91
CA MET A 187 11.90 -12.94 -9.18
C MET A 187 11.17 -12.02 -10.17
N VAL A 188 9.84 -12.14 -10.27
CA VAL A 188 9.03 -11.27 -11.14
C VAL A 188 9.09 -9.82 -10.66
N ILE A 189 8.90 -9.57 -9.35
CA ILE A 189 8.99 -8.21 -8.78
C ILE A 189 10.38 -7.61 -9.05
N THR A 190 11.45 -8.38 -8.79
CA THR A 190 12.82 -7.92 -9.01
C THR A 190 13.10 -7.65 -10.49
N GLY A 191 12.61 -8.50 -11.38
CA GLY A 191 12.72 -8.32 -12.82
C GLY A 191 11.99 -7.07 -13.33
N LEU A 192 10.78 -6.81 -12.84
CA LEU A 192 10.03 -5.58 -13.12
C LEU A 192 10.78 -4.34 -12.64
N ASN A 193 11.31 -4.37 -11.42
CA ASN A 193 12.10 -3.28 -10.86
C ASN A 193 13.36 -3.01 -11.70
N ALA A 194 14.08 -4.04 -12.11
CA ALA A 194 15.26 -3.92 -12.97
C ALA A 194 14.92 -3.34 -14.34
N ALA A 195 13.80 -3.77 -14.95
CA ALA A 195 13.33 -3.24 -16.22
C ALA A 195 12.96 -1.76 -16.12
N MET A 196 12.27 -1.34 -15.05
CA MET A 196 11.93 0.06 -14.78
C MET A 196 13.18 0.90 -14.56
N ALA A 197 14.11 0.42 -13.73
CA ALA A 197 15.38 1.09 -13.50
C ALA A 197 16.16 1.28 -14.81
N ALA A 198 16.28 0.24 -15.62
CA ALA A 198 16.99 0.30 -16.90
C ALA A 198 16.33 1.27 -17.90
N ARG A 199 14.99 1.36 -17.90
CA ARG A 199 14.26 2.29 -18.76
C ARG A 199 14.52 3.74 -18.39
N PHE A 200 14.29 4.11 -17.13
CA PHE A 200 14.44 5.50 -16.69
C PHE A 200 15.90 5.95 -16.62
N ALA A 201 16.85 5.04 -16.35
CA ALA A 201 18.28 5.36 -16.42
C ALA A 201 18.74 5.77 -17.82
N ARG A 202 18.07 5.27 -18.88
CA ARG A 202 18.39 5.66 -20.28
C ARG A 202 17.80 7.01 -20.66
N GLU A 203 16.77 7.46 -19.98
CA GLU A 203 16.06 8.70 -20.30
C GLU A 203 16.62 9.91 -19.50
N ASP A 204 17.71 9.74 -18.73
CA ASP A 204 18.30 10.74 -17.81
C ASP A 204 17.27 11.41 -16.86
N ASN A 205 16.14 10.73 -16.60
CA ASN A 205 15.00 11.26 -15.85
C ASN A 205 15.00 10.85 -14.37
N TRP A 206 16.18 10.59 -13.78
CA TRP A 206 16.29 10.15 -12.37
C TRP A 206 16.36 11.29 -11.35
N PHE A 207 16.42 12.56 -11.79
CA PHE A 207 16.54 13.73 -10.93
C PHE A 207 15.71 14.90 -11.43
#